data_fb2ee66f3993b46824e035c97f96656d
#
_entry.id   fb2ee66f3993b46824e035c97f96656d
#
_cell.length_a   1.000
_cell.length_b   1.000
_cell.length_c   1.000
_cell.angle_alpha   90.00
_cell.angle_beta   90.00
_cell.angle_gamma   90.00
#
_symmetry.space_group_name_H-M   'P 1'
#
loop_
_entity.id
_entity.type
_entity.pdbx_description
1 polymer ?
#
loop_
_entity_poly.entity_id
_entity_poly.type
_entity_poly.pdbx_seq_one_letter_code
_entity_poly.pdbx_strand_id
1 'polypeptide(L)'
;MASKLVSRCRYLFCLLLLWVSLIGLSYPAVERGKDFVESQSPAPIVPGKIEVTEFFFYGCAGCYQMQRDLDIWFQENKDRVMRRRIPVATRSSWESLAKLYFRLERTNLIMDLHGAVFKAIHEEGVSLRGDDDQIKWIREKGVSVASEEFFGDERAVDGRIRQANKLVERYRVVVTPTLVIGGKYLTTGGMIGGPERLPLVLDALVDKALSMQGQDRQ
;
A
#
# COMPACT_ATOMS: atom_id res chain seq x y z
N MET A 1 60.34 12.01 29.44
CA MET A 1 59.21 11.22 29.92
C MET A 1 57.88 11.63 29.30
N ALA A 2 57.71 12.82 28.75
CA ALA A 2 56.47 13.33 28.21
C ALA A 2 56.04 12.72 26.84
N SER A 3 56.96 12.27 25.97
CA SER A 3 56.65 11.79 24.61
C SER A 3 55.95 10.43 24.55
N LYS A 4 56.15 9.56 25.53
CA LYS A 4 55.50 8.23 25.59
C LYS A 4 54.04 8.28 26.06
N LEU A 5 53.66 9.34 26.79
CA LEU A 5 52.29 9.51 27.29
C LEU A 5 51.34 9.98 26.18
N VAL A 6 51.79 10.86 25.30
CA VAL A 6 51.01 11.38 24.17
C VAL A 6 50.72 10.30 23.13
N SER A 7 51.69 9.40 22.88
CA SER A 7 51.50 8.28 21.95
C SER A 7 50.46 7.29 22.44
N ARG A 8 50.42 6.95 23.71
CA ARG A 8 49.42 6.01 24.29
C ARG A 8 48.01 6.58 24.26
N CYS A 9 47.84 7.89 24.44
CA CYS A 9 46.53 8.54 24.38
C CYS A 9 45.95 8.54 22.95
N ARG A 10 46.81 8.68 21.92
CA ARG A 10 46.37 8.61 20.50
C ARG A 10 45.89 7.21 20.09
N TYR A 11 46.54 6.14 20.57
CA TYR A 11 46.08 4.76 20.27
C TYR A 11 44.80 4.40 21.00
N LEU A 12 44.61 4.85 22.24
CA LEU A 12 43.36 4.66 22.99
C LEU A 12 42.17 5.40 22.34
N PHE A 13 42.40 6.61 21.82
CA PHE A 13 41.37 7.37 21.13
C PHE A 13 40.97 6.76 19.76
N CYS A 14 41.96 6.23 19.02
CA CYS A 14 41.72 5.53 17.78
C CYS A 14 40.95 4.19 17.98
N LEU A 15 41.24 3.46 19.06
CA LEU A 15 40.53 2.22 19.41
C LEU A 15 39.10 2.49 19.85
N LEU A 16 38.84 3.59 20.55
CA LEU A 16 37.47 4.00 20.93
C LEU A 16 36.61 4.41 19.69
N LEU A 17 37.22 5.07 18.71
CA LEU A 17 36.54 5.44 17.46
C LEU A 17 36.20 4.21 16.57
N LEU A 18 37.01 3.16 16.62
CA LEU A 18 36.73 1.90 15.90
C LEU A 18 35.58 1.08 16.53
N TRP A 19 35.34 1.23 17.82
CA TRP A 19 34.24 0.54 18.53
C TRP A 19 32.89 1.20 18.30
N VAL A 20 32.82 2.50 18.05
CA VAL A 20 31.56 3.22 17.78
C VAL A 20 30.98 2.90 16.40
N SER A 21 31.83 2.43 15.47
CA SER A 21 31.39 2.08 14.09
C SER A 21 30.65 0.73 13.98
N LEU A 22 30.54 -0.02 15.07
CA LEU A 22 29.90 -1.36 15.09
C LEU A 22 28.52 -1.40 15.73
N ILE A 23 27.98 -0.25 16.17
CA ILE A 23 26.57 -0.17 16.53
C ILE A 23 25.79 0.02 15.20
N GLY A 24 25.77 -1.02 14.39
CA GLY A 24 24.80 -1.12 13.32
C GLY A 24 23.41 -1.01 13.98
N LEU A 25 22.63 0.01 13.60
CA LEU A 25 21.21 0.05 13.91
C LEU A 25 20.59 -1.23 13.30
N SER A 26 20.53 -2.28 14.13
CA SER A 26 19.80 -3.51 13.78
C SER A 26 18.31 -3.15 13.85
N TYR A 27 17.73 -2.72 12.73
CA TYR A 27 16.29 -2.70 12.63
C TYR A 27 15.77 -4.12 12.88
N PRO A 28 14.72 -4.29 13.70
CA PRO A 28 14.20 -5.61 13.98
C PRO A 28 13.81 -6.26 12.64
N ALA A 29 14.28 -7.48 12.44
CA ALA A 29 13.98 -8.24 11.23
C ALA A 29 12.48 -8.40 11.06
N VAL A 30 12.01 -8.32 9.82
CA VAL A 30 10.58 -8.53 9.49
C VAL A 30 10.26 -10.02 9.63
N GLU A 31 9.32 -10.34 10.51
CA GLU A 31 9.04 -11.70 11.00
C GLU A 31 7.74 -12.26 10.42
N ARG A 32 7.80 -13.49 9.90
CA ARG A 32 6.61 -14.24 9.47
C ARG A 32 5.71 -14.55 10.67
N GLY A 33 4.40 -14.38 10.48
CA GLY A 33 3.39 -14.58 11.54
C GLY A 33 3.13 -13.35 12.40
N LYS A 34 4.04 -12.37 12.39
CA LYS A 34 3.92 -11.11 13.10
C LYS A 34 3.71 -9.94 12.13
N ASP A 35 4.66 -9.72 11.25
CA ASP A 35 4.67 -8.59 10.31
C ASP A 35 4.06 -8.95 8.95
N PHE A 36 4.02 -10.24 8.61
CA PHE A 36 3.41 -10.75 7.39
C PHE A 36 3.04 -12.23 7.50
N VAL A 37 2.18 -12.68 6.59
CA VAL A 37 1.90 -14.10 6.34
C VAL A 37 2.09 -14.42 4.86
N GLU A 38 2.22 -15.70 4.52
CA GLU A 38 2.21 -16.13 3.13
C GLU A 38 0.80 -16.51 2.68
N SER A 39 0.49 -16.17 1.43
CA SER A 39 -0.77 -16.55 0.80
C SER A 39 -0.91 -18.07 0.72
N GLN A 40 -2.09 -18.57 1.02
CA GLN A 40 -2.44 -19.98 0.81
C GLN A 40 -2.74 -20.28 -0.67
N SER A 41 -2.97 -19.23 -1.48
CA SER A 41 -3.21 -19.33 -2.92
C SER A 41 -2.36 -18.30 -3.66
N PRO A 42 -1.01 -18.44 -3.62
CA PRO A 42 -0.13 -17.46 -4.22
C PRO A 42 -0.36 -17.33 -5.73
N ALA A 43 -0.18 -16.13 -6.25
CA ALA A 43 -0.05 -15.91 -7.69
C ALA A 43 1.41 -16.10 -8.10
N PRO A 44 1.68 -16.49 -9.35
CA PRO A 44 3.03 -16.49 -9.89
C PRO A 44 3.65 -15.09 -9.81
N ILE A 45 4.91 -15.01 -9.39
CA ILE A 45 5.66 -13.75 -9.44
C ILE A 45 6.12 -13.55 -10.88
N VAL A 46 5.56 -12.54 -11.54
CA VAL A 46 5.89 -12.23 -12.93
C VAL A 46 7.23 -11.47 -12.99
N PRO A 47 8.12 -11.78 -13.93
CA PRO A 47 9.36 -11.01 -14.11
C PRO A 47 9.10 -9.52 -14.36
N GLY A 48 9.91 -8.67 -13.73
CA GLY A 48 9.78 -7.22 -13.81
C GLY A 48 9.57 -6.57 -12.44
N LYS A 49 8.79 -5.49 -12.41
CA LYS A 49 8.43 -4.83 -11.16
C LYS A 49 7.51 -5.73 -10.31
N ILE A 50 7.71 -5.71 -9.01
CA ILE A 50 6.85 -6.44 -8.07
C ILE A 50 5.49 -5.74 -7.98
N GLU A 51 4.40 -6.44 -8.29
CA GLU A 51 3.06 -5.93 -8.03
C GLU A 51 2.82 -5.88 -6.51
N VAL A 52 2.42 -4.72 -6.02
CA VAL A 52 1.92 -4.51 -4.67
C VAL A 52 0.45 -4.15 -4.77
N THR A 53 -0.41 -5.11 -4.42
CA THR A 53 -1.86 -4.96 -4.45
C THR A 53 -2.36 -4.48 -3.09
N GLU A 54 -3.01 -3.33 -3.08
CA GLU A 54 -3.67 -2.74 -1.92
C GLU A 54 -5.17 -3.09 -1.96
N PHE A 55 -5.64 -3.84 -0.98
CA PHE A 55 -7.05 -4.05 -0.71
C PHE A 55 -7.53 -3.01 0.30
N PHE A 56 -8.44 -2.15 -0.12
CA PHE A 56 -8.87 -1.00 0.65
C PHE A 56 -10.40 -0.83 0.63
N PHE A 57 -10.91 0.02 1.52
CA PHE A 57 -12.28 0.50 1.51
C PHE A 57 -12.28 1.99 1.84
N TYR A 58 -12.97 2.80 1.06
CA TYR A 58 -12.99 4.26 1.29
C TYR A 58 -13.51 4.66 2.68
N GLY A 59 -14.43 3.90 3.27
CA GLY A 59 -14.91 4.13 4.63
C GLY A 59 -14.01 3.57 5.74
N CYS A 60 -12.83 3.05 5.41
CA CYS A 60 -11.89 2.49 6.39
C CYS A 60 -10.92 3.56 6.89
N ALA A 61 -10.99 3.90 8.18
CA ALA A 61 -10.09 4.88 8.81
C ALA A 61 -8.61 4.48 8.71
N GLY A 62 -8.29 3.20 8.89
CA GLY A 62 -6.91 2.70 8.75
C GLY A 62 -6.37 2.83 7.32
N CYS A 63 -7.23 2.65 6.29
CA CYS A 63 -6.84 2.90 4.90
C CYS A 63 -6.55 4.38 4.67
N TYR A 64 -7.41 5.26 5.18
CA TYR A 64 -7.21 6.71 5.10
C TYR A 64 -5.90 7.15 5.77
N GLN A 65 -5.66 6.71 7.00
CA GLN A 65 -4.43 7.04 7.74
C GLN A 65 -3.16 6.58 7.04
N MET A 66 -3.20 5.41 6.40
CA MET A 66 -2.03 4.84 5.71
C MET A 66 -1.80 5.46 4.32
N GLN A 67 -2.80 6.11 3.73
CA GLN A 67 -2.79 6.55 2.32
C GLN A 67 -1.56 7.39 1.97
N ARG A 68 -1.27 8.41 2.79
CA ARG A 68 -0.15 9.33 2.54
C ARG A 68 1.20 8.60 2.54
N ASP A 69 1.43 7.74 3.53
CA ASP A 69 2.71 7.06 3.68
C ASP A 69 2.90 5.99 2.59
N LEU A 70 1.81 5.34 2.19
CA LEU A 70 1.80 4.46 1.01
C LEU A 70 2.12 5.23 -0.28
N ASP A 71 1.54 6.39 -0.50
CA ASP A 71 1.78 7.20 -1.69
C ASP A 71 3.26 7.62 -1.78
N ILE A 72 3.85 8.04 -0.66
CA ILE A 72 5.28 8.38 -0.56
C ILE A 72 6.12 7.15 -0.89
N TRP A 73 5.85 6.03 -0.22
CA TRP A 73 6.60 4.79 -0.41
C TRP A 73 6.54 4.29 -1.85
N PHE A 74 5.37 4.32 -2.50
CA PHE A 74 5.21 3.93 -3.91
C PHE A 74 5.99 4.85 -4.86
N GLN A 75 6.03 6.15 -4.57
CA GLN A 75 6.79 7.11 -5.38
C GLN A 75 8.30 6.85 -5.27
N GLU A 76 8.79 6.56 -4.08
CA GLU A 76 10.21 6.24 -3.82
C GLU A 76 10.63 4.91 -4.44
N ASN A 77 9.70 3.95 -4.53
CA ASN A 77 9.95 2.61 -5.04
C ASN A 77 9.42 2.37 -6.48
N LYS A 78 9.04 3.42 -7.21
CA LYS A 78 8.40 3.33 -8.54
C LYS A 78 9.15 2.49 -9.57
N ASP A 79 10.47 2.35 -9.43
CA ASP A 79 11.31 1.58 -10.35
C ASP A 79 11.32 0.07 -10.01
N ARG A 80 10.96 -0.30 -8.78
CA ARG A 80 10.97 -1.67 -8.26
C ARG A 80 9.57 -2.28 -8.17
N VAL A 81 8.54 -1.45 -7.99
CA VAL A 81 7.18 -1.90 -7.74
C VAL A 81 6.16 -1.32 -8.71
N MET A 82 5.06 -2.03 -8.86
CA MET A 82 3.86 -1.58 -9.57
C MET A 82 2.69 -1.61 -8.58
N ARG A 83 2.00 -0.48 -8.43
CA ARG A 83 0.83 -0.37 -7.54
C ARG A 83 -0.43 -0.85 -8.24
N ARG A 84 -1.20 -1.65 -7.52
CA ARG A 84 -2.56 -2.02 -7.87
C ARG A 84 -3.49 -1.75 -6.69
N ARG A 85 -4.63 -1.09 -6.92
CA ARG A 85 -5.65 -0.88 -5.90
C ARG A 85 -6.87 -1.72 -6.18
N ILE A 86 -7.43 -2.37 -5.15
CA ILE A 86 -8.62 -3.20 -5.22
C ILE A 86 -9.59 -2.74 -4.14
N PRO A 87 -10.69 -2.08 -4.50
CA PRO A 87 -11.71 -1.72 -3.53
C PRO A 87 -12.44 -3.00 -3.09
N VAL A 88 -12.58 -3.17 -1.77
CA VAL A 88 -13.29 -4.31 -1.19
C VAL A 88 -14.79 -4.01 -1.19
N ALA A 89 -15.58 -4.92 -1.78
CA ALA A 89 -17.04 -4.79 -1.94
C ALA A 89 -17.79 -6.05 -1.48
N THR A 90 -17.28 -6.72 -0.45
CA THR A 90 -17.88 -7.96 0.08
C THR A 90 -19.12 -7.74 0.94
N ARG A 91 -19.43 -6.49 1.28
CA ARG A 91 -20.63 -6.07 2.00
C ARG A 91 -21.45 -5.13 1.10
N SER A 92 -22.78 -5.31 1.07
CA SER A 92 -23.65 -4.44 0.27
C SER A 92 -23.49 -2.95 0.59
N SER A 93 -23.23 -2.61 1.87
CA SER A 93 -22.96 -1.23 2.30
C SER A 93 -21.65 -0.65 1.79
N TRP A 94 -20.76 -1.46 1.23
CA TRP A 94 -19.46 -1.06 0.70
C TRP A 94 -19.45 -0.94 -0.82
N GLU A 95 -20.45 -1.54 -1.48
CA GLU A 95 -20.49 -1.68 -2.94
C GLU A 95 -20.54 -0.32 -3.65
N SER A 96 -21.32 0.65 -3.16
CA SER A 96 -21.43 1.96 -3.81
C SER A 96 -20.12 2.73 -3.85
N LEU A 97 -19.30 2.64 -2.77
CA LEU A 97 -17.98 3.26 -2.74
C LEU A 97 -16.95 2.49 -3.59
N ALA A 98 -17.11 1.19 -3.77
CA ALA A 98 -16.30 0.43 -4.71
C ALA A 98 -16.69 0.77 -6.17
N LYS A 99 -17.97 0.98 -6.46
CA LYS A 99 -18.45 1.50 -7.76
C LYS A 99 -17.84 2.88 -8.03
N LEU A 100 -17.87 3.78 -7.04
CA LEU A 100 -17.23 5.09 -7.16
C LEU A 100 -15.75 4.96 -7.60
N TYR A 101 -14.97 4.07 -6.97
CA TYR A 101 -13.57 3.86 -7.37
C TYR A 101 -13.45 3.46 -8.84
N PHE A 102 -14.23 2.47 -9.30
CA PHE A 102 -14.15 1.99 -10.68
C PHE A 102 -14.69 2.98 -11.71
N ARG A 103 -15.68 3.81 -11.35
CA ARG A 103 -16.16 4.93 -12.17
C ARG A 103 -15.07 6.00 -12.33
N LEU A 104 -14.39 6.39 -11.24
CA LEU A 104 -13.26 7.31 -11.27
C LEU A 104 -12.09 6.77 -12.10
N GLU A 105 -11.80 5.47 -11.99
CA GLU A 105 -10.74 4.84 -12.79
C GLU A 105 -11.09 4.83 -14.29
N ARG A 106 -12.33 4.50 -14.64
CA ARG A 106 -12.81 4.48 -16.01
C ARG A 106 -12.81 5.86 -16.68
N THR A 107 -13.10 6.90 -15.93
CA THR A 107 -13.11 8.29 -16.40
C THR A 107 -11.74 9.00 -16.25
N ASN A 108 -10.68 8.26 -15.91
CA ASN A 108 -9.32 8.78 -15.64
C ASN A 108 -9.23 9.83 -14.53
N LEU A 109 -10.23 9.91 -13.65
CA LEU A 109 -10.29 10.84 -12.53
C LEU A 109 -9.66 10.29 -11.24
N ILE A 110 -9.26 9.02 -11.25
CA ILE A 110 -8.82 8.32 -10.04
C ILE A 110 -7.53 8.93 -9.46
N MET A 111 -6.61 9.38 -10.31
CA MET A 111 -5.35 9.96 -9.85
C MET A 111 -5.56 11.26 -9.08
N ASP A 112 -6.52 12.06 -9.51
CA ASP A 112 -6.80 13.39 -8.91
C ASP A 112 -7.74 13.27 -7.71
N LEU A 113 -8.69 12.33 -7.74
CA LEU A 113 -9.78 12.29 -6.78
C LEU A 113 -9.67 11.19 -5.72
N HIS A 114 -8.80 10.19 -5.85
CA HIS A 114 -8.70 9.09 -4.88
C HIS A 114 -8.46 9.59 -3.44
N GLY A 115 -7.46 10.43 -3.24
CA GLY A 115 -7.17 11.03 -1.93
C GLY A 115 -8.27 11.98 -1.48
N ALA A 116 -8.87 12.72 -2.41
CA ALA A 116 -9.96 13.63 -2.11
C ALA A 116 -11.24 12.90 -1.66
N VAL A 117 -11.53 11.69 -2.18
CA VAL A 117 -12.63 10.85 -1.69
C VAL A 117 -12.41 10.44 -0.24
N PHE A 118 -11.21 9.98 0.10
CA PHE A 118 -10.88 9.67 1.49
C PHE A 118 -11.07 10.89 2.40
N LYS A 119 -10.54 12.05 2.00
CA LYS A 119 -10.66 13.28 2.77
C LYS A 119 -12.12 13.68 2.96
N ALA A 120 -12.92 13.67 1.91
CA ALA A 120 -14.35 13.99 1.97
C ALA A 120 -15.08 13.12 2.99
N ILE A 121 -14.81 11.81 3.02
CA ILE A 121 -15.48 10.88 3.93
C ILE A 121 -14.99 11.04 5.37
N HIS A 122 -13.68 11.15 5.58
CA HIS A 122 -13.08 11.05 6.92
C HIS A 122 -12.89 12.38 7.63
N GLU A 123 -12.71 13.49 6.89
CA GLU A 123 -12.51 14.81 7.48
C GLU A 123 -13.74 15.71 7.30
N GLU A 124 -14.38 15.64 6.11
CA GLU A 124 -15.46 16.56 5.76
C GLU A 124 -16.85 15.98 6.09
N GLY A 125 -16.92 14.67 6.46
CA GLY A 125 -18.18 13.99 6.79
C GLY A 125 -19.14 13.81 5.62
N VAL A 126 -18.63 13.88 4.38
CA VAL A 126 -19.45 13.78 3.17
C VAL A 126 -19.83 12.32 2.93
N SER A 127 -21.13 12.07 2.75
CA SER A 127 -21.59 10.75 2.27
C SER A 127 -21.46 10.70 0.75
N LEU A 128 -20.71 9.72 0.25
CA LEU A 128 -20.57 9.43 -1.19
C LEU A 128 -21.21 8.08 -1.55
N ARG A 129 -22.27 7.69 -0.82
CA ARG A 129 -22.95 6.40 -1.04
C ARG A 129 -24.03 6.46 -2.10
N GLY A 130 -24.61 7.63 -2.33
CA GLY A 130 -25.62 7.86 -3.36
C GLY A 130 -24.97 8.32 -4.68
N ASP A 131 -25.56 7.94 -5.81
CA ASP A 131 -25.07 8.35 -7.14
C ASP A 131 -25.17 9.88 -7.32
N ASP A 132 -26.27 10.50 -6.86
CA ASP A 132 -26.46 11.95 -6.91
C ASP A 132 -25.42 12.66 -6.03
N ASP A 133 -25.09 12.12 -4.87
CA ASP A 133 -24.05 12.67 -3.99
C ASP A 133 -22.67 12.62 -4.67
N GLN A 134 -22.37 11.50 -5.35
CA GLN A 134 -21.11 11.31 -6.06
C GLN A 134 -20.94 12.35 -7.17
N ILE A 135 -21.91 12.49 -8.07
CA ILE A 135 -21.79 13.41 -9.21
C ILE A 135 -21.80 14.88 -8.76
N LYS A 136 -22.60 15.20 -7.74
CA LYS A 136 -22.60 16.55 -7.13
C LYS A 136 -21.23 16.89 -6.57
N TRP A 137 -20.67 16.00 -5.75
CA TRP A 137 -19.35 16.20 -5.13
C TRP A 137 -18.22 16.33 -6.18
N ILE A 138 -18.24 15.50 -7.25
CA ILE A 138 -17.24 15.60 -8.33
C ILE A 138 -17.31 16.98 -9.00
N ARG A 139 -18.51 17.51 -9.25
CA ARG A 139 -18.68 18.86 -9.82
C ARG A 139 -18.21 19.96 -8.87
N GLU A 140 -18.44 19.81 -7.57
CA GLU A 140 -17.94 20.74 -6.54
C GLU A 140 -16.40 20.76 -6.47
N LYS A 141 -15.73 19.68 -6.85
CA LYS A 141 -14.25 19.63 -7.00
C LYS A 141 -13.77 20.27 -8.32
N GLY A 142 -14.65 20.90 -9.09
CA GLY A 142 -14.29 21.58 -10.34
C GLY A 142 -14.11 20.65 -11.53
N VAL A 143 -14.50 19.38 -11.41
CA VAL A 143 -14.39 18.42 -12.51
C VAL A 143 -15.67 18.44 -13.33
N SER A 144 -15.51 18.69 -14.64
CA SER A 144 -16.61 18.64 -15.61
C SER A 144 -16.66 17.23 -16.21
N VAL A 145 -17.61 16.43 -15.75
CA VAL A 145 -17.92 15.13 -16.31
C VAL A 145 -19.44 15.01 -16.49
N ALA A 146 -19.87 14.51 -17.64
CA ALA A 146 -21.28 14.26 -17.89
C ALA A 146 -21.76 13.08 -17.03
N SER A 147 -22.99 13.16 -16.52
CA SER A 147 -23.55 12.05 -15.72
C SER A 147 -23.59 10.75 -16.52
N GLU A 148 -23.96 10.80 -17.79
CA GLU A 148 -24.01 9.67 -18.71
C GLU A 148 -22.61 9.05 -18.92
N GLU A 149 -21.57 9.88 -18.95
CA GLU A 149 -20.19 9.41 -19.02
C GLU A 149 -19.77 8.76 -17.70
N PHE A 150 -20.08 9.39 -16.56
CA PHE A 150 -19.67 8.89 -15.25
C PHE A 150 -20.36 7.58 -14.86
N PHE A 151 -21.65 7.43 -15.16
CA PHE A 151 -22.44 6.23 -14.85
C PHE A 151 -22.57 5.24 -16.03
N GLY A 152 -22.06 5.56 -17.21
CA GLY A 152 -22.43 4.98 -18.51
C GLY A 152 -22.34 3.47 -18.66
N ASP A 153 -21.31 2.78 -18.13
CA ASP A 153 -21.16 1.33 -18.27
C ASP A 153 -21.16 0.60 -16.92
N GLU A 154 -22.33 0.56 -16.29
CA GLU A 154 -22.51 -0.13 -15.01
C GLU A 154 -22.22 -1.64 -15.10
N ARG A 155 -22.46 -2.29 -16.26
CA ARG A 155 -22.13 -3.72 -16.43
C ARG A 155 -20.63 -3.97 -16.37
N ALA A 156 -19.82 -3.08 -16.93
CA ALA A 156 -18.36 -3.15 -16.82
C ALA A 156 -17.93 -2.90 -15.37
N VAL A 157 -18.50 -1.91 -14.68
CA VAL A 157 -18.22 -1.63 -13.26
C VAL A 157 -18.57 -2.84 -12.40
N ASP A 158 -19.75 -3.45 -12.56
CA ASP A 158 -20.15 -4.66 -11.86
C ASP A 158 -19.21 -5.84 -12.17
N GLY A 159 -18.73 -5.94 -13.42
CA GLY A 159 -17.71 -6.91 -13.82
C GLY A 159 -16.41 -6.73 -13.04
N ARG A 160 -15.97 -5.50 -12.87
CA ARG A 160 -14.77 -5.15 -12.07
C ARG A 160 -14.95 -5.49 -10.58
N ILE A 161 -16.14 -5.23 -10.02
CA ILE A 161 -16.49 -5.62 -8.64
C ILE A 161 -16.41 -7.13 -8.46
N ARG A 162 -17.00 -7.91 -9.38
CA ARG A 162 -16.89 -9.38 -9.33
C ARG A 162 -15.45 -9.87 -9.39
N GLN A 163 -14.59 -9.25 -10.21
CA GLN A 163 -13.17 -9.57 -10.26
C GLN A 163 -12.45 -9.20 -8.96
N ALA A 164 -12.75 -8.02 -8.38
CA ALA A 164 -12.21 -7.59 -7.10
C ALA A 164 -12.58 -8.58 -5.98
N ASN A 165 -13.85 -8.99 -5.90
CA ASN A 165 -14.31 -9.95 -4.89
C ASN A 165 -13.63 -11.33 -5.03
N LYS A 166 -13.38 -11.82 -6.26
CA LYS A 166 -12.58 -13.05 -6.48
C LYS A 166 -11.15 -12.92 -5.92
N LEU A 167 -10.53 -11.74 -6.02
CA LEU A 167 -9.21 -11.51 -5.44
C LEU A 167 -9.27 -11.44 -3.91
N VAL A 168 -10.31 -10.81 -3.34
CA VAL A 168 -10.57 -10.81 -1.89
C VAL A 168 -10.69 -12.23 -1.36
N GLU A 169 -11.46 -13.10 -2.03
CA GLU A 169 -11.59 -14.52 -1.68
C GLU A 169 -10.26 -15.26 -1.82
N ARG A 170 -9.57 -15.11 -2.96
CA ARG A 170 -8.28 -15.76 -3.23
C ARG A 170 -7.26 -15.51 -2.13
N TYR A 171 -7.11 -14.24 -1.73
CA TYR A 171 -6.15 -13.83 -0.71
C TYR A 171 -6.72 -13.87 0.70
N ARG A 172 -7.99 -14.31 0.87
CA ARG A 172 -8.68 -14.36 2.17
C ARG A 172 -8.58 -13.03 2.93
N VAL A 173 -8.84 -11.94 2.22
CA VAL A 173 -8.80 -10.59 2.82
C VAL A 173 -9.98 -10.43 3.77
N VAL A 174 -9.69 -10.32 5.05
CA VAL A 174 -10.70 -10.18 6.14
C VAL A 174 -10.70 -8.80 6.77
N VAL A 175 -9.63 -8.03 6.57
CA VAL A 175 -9.48 -6.65 7.08
C VAL A 175 -8.92 -5.74 6.00
N THR A 176 -9.16 -4.43 6.14
CA THR A 176 -8.55 -3.39 5.30
C THR A 176 -7.79 -2.39 6.19
N PRO A 177 -6.65 -1.84 5.79
CA PRO A 177 -5.93 -2.19 4.57
C PRO A 177 -5.22 -3.55 4.68
N THR A 178 -5.22 -4.31 3.59
CA THR A 178 -4.36 -5.48 3.38
C THR A 178 -3.51 -5.23 2.13
N LEU A 179 -2.22 -5.49 2.22
CA LEU A 179 -1.27 -5.39 1.12
C LEU A 179 -0.81 -6.78 0.73
N VAL A 180 -0.80 -7.08 -0.57
CA VAL A 180 -0.28 -8.33 -1.13
C VAL A 180 0.89 -8.00 -2.03
N ILE A 181 2.07 -8.50 -1.67
CA ILE A 181 3.33 -8.23 -2.34
C ILE A 181 3.72 -9.44 -3.19
N GLY A 182 3.90 -9.21 -4.49
CA GLY A 182 4.27 -10.25 -5.46
C GLY A 182 3.28 -11.41 -5.50
N GLY A 183 2.01 -11.19 -5.15
CA GLY A 183 1.00 -12.24 -5.11
C GLY A 183 1.22 -13.30 -4.03
N LYS A 184 2.23 -13.17 -3.18
CA LYS A 184 2.64 -14.20 -2.22
C LYS A 184 2.62 -13.74 -0.77
N TYR A 185 3.14 -12.57 -0.46
CA TYR A 185 3.27 -12.09 0.92
C TYR A 185 2.13 -11.14 1.25
N LEU A 186 1.47 -11.34 2.40
CA LEU A 186 0.37 -10.51 2.88
C LEU A 186 0.78 -9.81 4.16
N THR A 187 0.53 -8.51 4.23
CA THR A 187 0.60 -7.74 5.47
C THR A 187 -0.66 -6.88 5.60
N THR A 188 -0.97 -6.45 6.82
CA THR A 188 -2.11 -5.59 7.11
C THR A 188 -1.64 -4.35 7.87
N GLY A 189 -2.47 -3.32 7.95
CA GLY A 189 -2.16 -2.15 8.77
C GLY A 189 -1.82 -2.51 10.22
N GLY A 190 -2.51 -3.49 10.80
CA GLY A 190 -2.23 -3.98 12.16
C GLY A 190 -0.91 -4.73 12.27
N MET A 191 -0.52 -5.50 11.25
CA MET A 191 0.77 -6.22 11.22
C MET A 191 1.95 -5.26 11.01
N ILE A 192 1.77 -4.24 10.19
CA ILE A 192 2.79 -3.19 9.99
C ILE A 192 3.07 -2.48 11.30
N GLY A 193 2.03 -2.18 12.10
CA GLY A 193 2.16 -1.67 13.47
C GLY A 193 2.46 -0.17 13.59
N GLY A 194 2.45 0.58 12.47
CA GLY A 194 2.61 2.03 12.48
C GLY A 194 3.26 2.58 11.21
N PRO A 195 3.11 3.88 10.94
CA PRO A 195 3.61 4.50 9.71
C PRO A 195 5.14 4.42 9.58
N GLU A 196 5.86 4.50 10.69
CA GLU A 196 7.32 4.41 10.74
C GLU A 196 7.87 3.04 10.34
N ARG A 197 7.06 1.99 10.49
CA ARG A 197 7.43 0.62 10.11
C ARG A 197 7.02 0.25 8.69
N LEU A 198 6.16 1.05 8.06
CA LEU A 198 5.63 0.74 6.73
C LEU A 198 6.74 0.54 5.68
N PRO A 199 7.71 1.46 5.52
CA PRO A 199 8.81 1.25 4.56
C PRO A 199 9.60 -0.01 4.87
N LEU A 200 9.97 -0.23 6.13
CA LEU A 200 10.74 -1.40 6.57
C LEU A 200 10.07 -2.72 6.18
N VAL A 201 8.77 -2.84 6.47
CA VAL A 201 8.02 -4.07 6.19
C VAL A 201 7.86 -4.27 4.69
N LEU A 202 7.47 -3.23 3.95
CA LEU A 202 7.24 -3.35 2.52
C LEU A 202 8.53 -3.59 1.73
N ASP A 203 9.63 -2.91 2.07
CA ASP A 203 10.93 -3.13 1.42
C ASP A 203 11.41 -4.56 1.63
N ALA A 204 11.34 -5.07 2.86
CA ALA A 204 11.73 -6.45 3.16
C ALA A 204 10.90 -7.48 2.36
N LEU A 205 9.59 -7.25 2.18
CA LEU A 205 8.73 -8.15 1.42
C LEU A 205 8.96 -8.04 -0.09
N VAL A 206 9.25 -6.84 -0.59
CA VAL A 206 9.63 -6.63 -2.00
C VAL A 206 10.98 -7.30 -2.29
N ASP A 207 11.98 -7.17 -1.41
CA ASP A 207 13.27 -7.83 -1.57
C ASP A 207 13.14 -9.36 -1.57
N LYS A 208 12.29 -9.91 -0.69
CA LYS A 208 11.94 -11.35 -0.70
C LYS A 208 11.31 -11.77 -2.03
N ALA A 209 10.40 -10.98 -2.58
CA ALA A 209 9.75 -11.28 -3.85
C ALA A 209 10.72 -11.18 -5.04
N LEU A 210 11.61 -10.19 -5.06
CA LEU A 210 12.65 -10.03 -6.08
C LEU A 210 13.66 -11.20 -6.05
N SER A 211 14.08 -11.65 -4.87
CA SER A 211 15.00 -12.77 -4.75
C SER A 211 14.44 -14.07 -5.34
N MET A 212 13.14 -14.28 -5.26
CA MET A 212 12.48 -15.44 -5.88
C MET A 212 12.47 -15.36 -7.40
N GLN A 213 12.25 -14.15 -7.99
CA GLN A 213 12.34 -13.98 -9.45
C GLN A 213 13.71 -14.36 -10.00
N GLY A 214 14.77 -14.17 -9.21
CA GLY A 214 16.14 -14.54 -9.58
C GLY A 214 16.38 -16.04 -9.54
N GLN A 215 15.72 -16.78 -8.64
CA GLN A 215 15.88 -18.23 -8.50
C GLN A 215 15.14 -19.02 -9.60
N ASP A 216 13.98 -18.51 -10.04
CA ASP A 216 13.19 -19.16 -11.11
C ASP A 216 13.83 -19.02 -12.52
N ARG A 217 14.93 -18.27 -12.65
CA ARG A 217 15.67 -18.06 -13.91
C ARG A 217 16.93 -18.93 -14.05
N GLN A 218 17.26 -19.70 -13.05
CA GLN A 218 18.41 -20.63 -13.06
C GLN A 218 17.95 -22.06 -13.29
#